data_f9c9c3801f3995aed454c89bbee2f4ff
#
_entry.id   f9c9c3801f3995aed454c89bbee2f4ff
#
_cell.length_a   1.000
_cell.length_b   1.000
_cell.length_c   1.000
_cell.angle_alpha   90.00
_cell.angle_beta   90.00
_cell.angle_gamma   90.00
#
_symmetry.space_group_name_H-M   'P 1'
#
loop_
_entity.id
_entity.type
_entity.pdbx_description
1 polymer ?
#
loop_
_entity_poly.entity_id
_entity_poly.type
_entity_poly.pdbx_seq_one_letter_code
_entity_poly.pdbx_strand_id
1 'polypeptide(L)'
;ARSHGAVCIFASPVAMREFDEAGVCHPSFAAYREAMRAFAAEVGAPFIDLGAATAAANTAFGAERCKARYMWVGAKQDNAHQQNAGARRTAQAFVQQLLQDTSPALDVLRANFK
;
A
#
# COMPACT_ATOMS: atom_id res chain seq x y z
N ALA A 1 18.80 3.43 -11.44
CA ALA A 1 18.92 3.13 -9.99
C ALA A 1 19.93 1.99 -9.76
N ARG A 2 19.70 0.78 -10.31
CA ARG A 2 20.60 -0.39 -10.10
C ARG A 2 22.05 -0.16 -10.54
N SER A 3 22.28 0.58 -11.64
CA SER A 3 23.62 0.95 -12.10
C SER A 3 24.42 1.77 -11.08
N HIS A 4 23.77 2.34 -10.09
CA HIS A 4 24.37 3.08 -8.98
C HIS A 4 24.30 2.32 -7.65
N GLY A 5 24.07 1.01 -7.67
CA GLY A 5 24.00 0.17 -6.46
C GLY A 5 22.73 0.31 -5.64
N ALA A 6 21.71 1.02 -6.15
CA ALA A 6 20.44 1.17 -5.43
C ALA A 6 19.55 -0.06 -5.59
N VAL A 7 18.85 -0.44 -4.54
CA VAL A 7 17.82 -1.46 -4.56
C VAL A 7 16.49 -0.83 -4.96
N CYS A 8 15.87 -1.35 -6.03
CA CYS A 8 14.54 -0.93 -6.44
C CYS A 8 13.50 -1.81 -5.72
N ILE A 9 12.54 -1.18 -5.07
CA ILE A 9 11.39 -1.84 -4.45
C ILE A 9 10.14 -1.38 -5.19
N PHE A 10 9.33 -2.32 -5.65
CA PHE A 10 8.03 -2.03 -6.24
C PHE A 10 6.95 -2.15 -5.16
N ALA A 11 6.18 -1.09 -4.96
CA ALA A 11 5.02 -1.11 -4.08
C ALA A 11 3.76 -0.87 -4.90
N SER A 12 2.76 -1.73 -4.76
CA SER A 12 1.49 -1.56 -5.47
C SER A 12 0.76 -0.29 -5.02
N PRO A 13 -0.11 0.30 -5.87
CA PRO A 13 -0.89 1.48 -5.50
C PRO A 13 -1.70 1.23 -4.23
N VAL A 14 -1.78 2.22 -3.35
CA VAL A 14 -2.63 2.17 -2.15
C VAL A 14 -4.10 2.06 -2.54
N ALA A 15 -4.89 1.34 -1.74
CA ALA A 15 -6.32 1.23 -1.96
C ALA A 15 -7.00 2.60 -1.78
N MET A 16 -7.88 2.94 -2.69
CA MET A 16 -8.81 4.05 -2.53
C MET A 16 -9.90 3.68 -1.51
N ARG A 17 -10.65 4.68 -1.04
CA ARG A 17 -11.82 4.43 -0.19
C ARG A 17 -13.00 4.00 -1.06
N GLU A 18 -12.93 2.78 -1.57
CA GLU A 18 -13.97 2.15 -2.40
C GLU A 18 -14.36 0.83 -1.76
N PHE A 19 -15.63 0.74 -1.37
CA PHE A 19 -16.20 -0.42 -0.70
C PHE A 19 -17.32 -1.02 -1.54
N ASP A 20 -17.39 -2.34 -1.58
CA ASP A 20 -18.53 -3.03 -2.15
C ASP A 20 -19.74 -3.04 -1.20
N GLU A 21 -20.85 -3.64 -1.65
CA GLU A 21 -22.10 -3.74 -0.87
C GLU A 21 -21.93 -4.57 0.42
N ALA A 22 -20.95 -5.46 0.47
CA ALA A 22 -20.62 -6.24 1.65
C ALA A 22 -19.71 -5.48 2.65
N GLY A 23 -19.31 -4.25 2.31
CA GLY A 23 -18.43 -3.43 3.14
C GLY A 23 -16.96 -3.83 3.05
N VAL A 24 -16.56 -4.51 1.99
CA VAL A 24 -15.17 -4.90 1.72
C VAL A 24 -14.51 -3.87 0.81
N CYS A 25 -13.36 -3.37 1.23
CA CYS A 25 -12.50 -2.54 0.40
C CYS A 25 -11.58 -3.43 -0.42
N HIS A 26 -11.49 -3.18 -1.71
CA HIS A 26 -10.62 -3.94 -2.61
C HIS A 26 -9.40 -3.13 -3.03
N PRO A 27 -8.27 -3.80 -3.39
CA PRO A 27 -7.13 -3.12 -3.96
C PRO A 27 -7.52 -2.38 -5.25
N SER A 28 -7.14 -1.11 -5.34
CA SER A 28 -7.41 -0.28 -6.51
C SER A 28 -6.45 -0.60 -7.66
N PHE A 29 -6.86 -0.26 -8.88
CA PHE A 29 -6.00 -0.38 -10.07
C PHE A 29 -5.47 -1.80 -10.32
N ALA A 30 -6.34 -2.80 -10.31
CA ALA A 30 -5.98 -4.22 -10.36
C ALA A 30 -5.01 -4.56 -11.51
N ALA A 31 -5.25 -4.06 -12.73
CA ALA A 31 -4.39 -4.32 -13.89
C ALA A 31 -2.96 -3.78 -13.69
N TYR A 32 -2.83 -2.57 -13.16
CA TYR A 32 -1.51 -1.97 -12.87
C TYR A 32 -0.81 -2.71 -11.73
N ARG A 33 -1.54 -3.12 -10.71
CA ARG A 33 -1.01 -3.90 -9.59
C ARG A 33 -0.41 -5.22 -10.07
N GLU A 34 -1.12 -5.96 -10.91
CA GLU A 34 -0.63 -7.23 -11.46
C GLU A 34 0.54 -7.04 -12.45
N ALA A 35 0.49 -6.03 -13.31
CA ALA A 35 1.61 -5.69 -14.19
C ALA A 35 2.87 -5.33 -13.39
N MET A 36 2.73 -4.57 -12.31
CA MET A 36 3.84 -4.21 -11.43
C MET A 36 4.42 -5.43 -10.70
N ARG A 37 3.55 -6.34 -10.23
CA ARG A 37 3.97 -7.61 -9.62
C ARG A 37 4.76 -8.47 -10.60
N ALA A 38 4.23 -8.65 -11.82
CA ALA A 38 4.88 -9.43 -12.86
C ALA A 38 6.24 -8.86 -13.26
N PHE A 39 6.31 -7.54 -13.45
CA PHE A 39 7.57 -6.86 -13.78
C PHE A 39 8.60 -6.95 -12.65
N ALA A 40 8.18 -6.79 -11.40
CA ALA A 40 9.07 -6.96 -10.26
C ALA A 40 9.70 -8.37 -10.24
N ALA A 41 8.90 -9.40 -10.49
CA ALA A 41 9.38 -10.78 -10.59
C ALA A 41 10.34 -10.96 -11.76
N GLU A 42 10.02 -10.43 -12.95
CA GLU A 42 10.86 -10.50 -14.15
C GLU A 42 12.25 -9.89 -13.90
N VAL A 43 12.33 -8.75 -13.24
CA VAL A 43 13.59 -8.07 -12.97
C VAL A 43 14.24 -8.49 -11.65
N GLY A 44 13.67 -9.45 -10.92
CA GLY A 44 14.17 -9.92 -9.64
C GLY A 44 14.19 -8.83 -8.56
N ALA A 45 13.19 -7.97 -8.53
CA ALA A 45 13.05 -6.92 -7.52
C ALA A 45 12.02 -7.29 -6.45
N PRO A 46 12.19 -6.85 -5.19
CA PRO A 46 11.16 -7.01 -4.17
C PRO A 46 9.85 -6.31 -4.57
N PHE A 47 8.73 -6.97 -4.27
CA PHE A 47 7.39 -6.43 -4.48
C PHE A 47 6.62 -6.39 -3.16
N ILE A 48 6.16 -5.21 -2.77
CA ILE A 48 5.30 -5.00 -1.59
C ILE A 48 3.88 -4.74 -2.06
N ASP A 49 2.95 -5.62 -1.69
CA ASP A 49 1.54 -5.49 -2.04
C ASP A 49 0.82 -4.52 -1.09
N LEU A 50 1.19 -3.26 -1.21
CA LEU A 50 0.65 -2.19 -0.36
C LEU A 50 -0.85 -1.97 -0.61
N GLY A 51 -1.32 -2.21 -1.84
CA GLY A 51 -2.74 -2.14 -2.19
C GLY A 51 -3.58 -3.14 -1.41
N ALA A 52 -3.15 -4.41 -1.36
CA ALA A 52 -3.85 -5.44 -0.57
C ALA A 52 -3.80 -5.12 0.93
N ALA A 53 -2.66 -4.71 1.46
CA ALA A 53 -2.51 -4.39 2.88
C ALA A 53 -3.38 -3.20 3.30
N THR A 54 -3.44 -2.14 2.49
CA THR A 54 -4.26 -0.96 2.78
C THR A 54 -5.76 -1.23 2.58
N ALA A 55 -6.14 -2.05 1.61
CA ALA A 55 -7.53 -2.49 1.42
C ALA A 55 -8.04 -3.29 2.64
N ALA A 56 -7.25 -4.26 3.11
CA ALA A 56 -7.57 -5.03 4.32
C ALA A 56 -7.70 -4.12 5.55
N ALA A 57 -6.79 -3.16 5.72
CA ALA A 57 -6.85 -2.20 6.82
C ALA A 57 -8.05 -1.24 6.73
N ASN A 58 -8.51 -0.90 5.53
CA ASN A 58 -9.72 -0.11 5.32
C ASN A 58 -10.97 -0.93 5.62
N THR A 59 -11.03 -2.18 5.16
CA THR A 59 -12.13 -3.11 5.47
C THR A 59 -12.30 -3.27 6.98
N ALA A 60 -11.22 -3.56 7.69
CA ALA A 60 -11.24 -3.71 9.15
C ALA A 60 -11.65 -2.43 9.89
N PHE A 61 -11.32 -1.27 9.34
CA PHE A 61 -11.69 0.02 9.95
C PHE A 61 -13.14 0.42 9.66
N GLY A 62 -13.69 0.00 8.53
CA GLY A 62 -15.06 0.25 8.11
C GLY A 62 -15.23 1.50 7.25
N ALA A 63 -16.20 1.44 6.33
CA ALA A 63 -16.41 2.45 5.29
C ALA A 63 -16.61 3.88 5.85
N GLU A 64 -17.47 4.05 6.84
CA GLU A 64 -17.74 5.38 7.42
C GLU A 64 -16.53 5.95 8.15
N ARG A 65 -15.87 5.13 8.96
CA ARG A 65 -14.67 5.57 9.71
C ARG A 65 -13.50 5.90 8.80
N CYS A 66 -13.42 5.27 7.63
CA CYS A 66 -12.39 5.55 6.63
C CYS A 66 -12.45 6.97 6.09
N LYS A 67 -13.58 7.69 6.18
CA LYS A 67 -13.64 9.11 5.81
C LYS A 67 -12.56 9.94 6.52
N ALA A 68 -12.26 9.63 7.79
CA ALA A 68 -11.21 10.30 8.55
C ALA A 68 -9.78 10.02 8.05
N ARG A 69 -9.59 9.04 7.19
CA ARG A 69 -8.30 8.71 6.58
C ARG A 69 -8.09 9.36 5.20
N TYR A 70 -9.19 9.75 4.55
CA TYR A 70 -9.20 10.33 3.21
C TYR A 70 -9.68 11.78 3.23
N MET A 71 -9.56 12.49 2.12
CA MET A 71 -9.87 13.92 2.04
C MET A 71 -11.39 14.17 2.00
N TRP A 72 -12.07 13.74 3.04
CA TRP A 72 -13.47 14.06 3.35
C TRP A 72 -13.52 15.21 4.35
N VAL A 73 -13.36 16.44 3.85
CA VAL A 73 -13.28 17.66 4.67
C VAL A 73 -14.23 18.71 4.13
N GLY A 74 -15.18 19.16 4.96
CA GLY A 74 -16.22 20.09 4.50
C GLY A 74 -17.02 19.51 3.35
N ALA A 75 -17.13 20.23 2.26
CA ALA A 75 -17.82 19.77 1.04
C ALA A 75 -16.98 18.82 0.17
N LYS A 76 -15.70 18.65 0.46
CA LYS A 76 -14.82 17.77 -0.33
C LYS A 76 -15.06 16.31 0.04
N GLN A 77 -15.27 15.47 -0.97
CA GLN A 77 -15.48 14.03 -0.84
C GLN A 77 -14.52 13.29 -1.78
N ASP A 78 -13.28 13.12 -1.32
CA ASP A 78 -12.20 12.55 -2.12
C ASP A 78 -11.79 11.20 -1.51
N ASN A 79 -11.97 10.15 -2.29
CA ASN A 79 -11.69 8.77 -1.90
C ASN A 79 -10.25 8.32 -2.22
N ALA A 80 -9.46 9.13 -2.91
CA ALA A 80 -8.12 8.80 -3.35
C ALA A 80 -7.02 9.42 -2.48
N HIS A 81 -7.12 10.73 -2.21
CA HIS A 81 -6.10 11.44 -1.45
C HIS A 81 -6.29 11.24 0.06
N GLN A 82 -5.19 10.96 0.73
CA GLN A 82 -5.19 10.65 2.16
C GLN A 82 -4.92 11.89 3.01
N GLN A 83 -5.56 11.95 4.17
CA GLN A 83 -5.18 12.83 5.27
C GLN A 83 -3.99 12.22 6.05
N ASN A 84 -3.41 12.99 6.98
CA ASN A 84 -2.30 12.53 7.83
C ASN A 84 -2.57 11.18 8.51
N ALA A 85 -3.78 10.94 8.99
CA ALA A 85 -4.17 9.68 9.63
C ALA A 85 -4.11 8.50 8.63
N GLY A 86 -4.56 8.70 7.40
CA GLY A 86 -4.46 7.72 6.32
C GLY A 86 -3.02 7.46 5.91
N ALA A 87 -2.24 8.52 5.68
CA ALA A 87 -0.84 8.42 5.30
C ALA A 87 0.00 7.66 6.35
N ARG A 88 -0.21 7.95 7.65
CA ARG A 88 0.44 7.20 8.73
C ARG A 88 0.08 5.73 8.72
N ARG A 89 -1.19 5.39 8.48
CA ARG A 89 -1.63 4.00 8.41
C ARG A 89 -1.03 3.28 7.19
N THR A 90 -0.93 3.96 6.07
CA THR A 90 -0.26 3.44 4.86
C THR A 90 1.22 3.15 5.14
N ALA A 91 1.93 4.08 5.78
CA ALA A 91 3.32 3.87 6.18
C ALA A 91 3.48 2.67 7.12
N GLN A 92 2.59 2.52 8.11
CA GLN A 92 2.57 1.35 9.00
C GLN A 92 2.34 0.05 8.23
N ALA A 93 1.40 0.05 7.27
CA ALA A 93 1.14 -1.13 6.44
C ALA A 93 2.37 -1.50 5.59
N PHE A 94 3.06 -0.51 5.03
CA PHE A 94 4.32 -0.74 4.30
C PHE A 94 5.38 -1.39 5.20
N VAL A 95 5.60 -0.84 6.39
CA VAL A 95 6.59 -1.39 7.35
C VAL A 95 6.22 -2.81 7.77
N GLN A 96 4.95 -3.09 8.03
CA GLN A 96 4.49 -4.44 8.36
C GLN A 96 4.77 -5.44 7.23
N GLN A 97 4.48 -5.07 5.98
CA GLN A 97 4.79 -5.92 4.82
C GLN A 97 6.31 -6.09 4.64
N LEU A 98 7.08 -5.03 4.80
CA LEU A 98 8.54 -5.07 4.77
C LEU A 98 9.13 -6.03 5.80
N LEU A 99 8.61 -6.03 7.03
CA LEU A 99 9.09 -6.90 8.10
C LEU A 99 8.73 -8.38 7.88
N GLN A 100 7.66 -8.65 7.13
CA GLN A 100 7.25 -10.00 6.75
C GLN A 100 7.98 -10.54 5.51
N ASP A 101 8.51 -9.66 4.67
CA ASP A 101 9.26 -10.04 3.48
C ASP A 101 10.61 -10.63 3.88
N THR A 102 11.00 -11.74 3.26
CA THR A 102 12.25 -12.46 3.54
C THR A 102 13.35 -12.22 2.51
N SER A 103 13.11 -11.36 1.52
CA SER A 103 14.08 -11.05 0.47
C SER A 103 15.37 -10.47 1.05
N PRO A 104 16.55 -11.05 0.79
CA PRO A 104 17.83 -10.53 1.28
C PRO A 104 18.11 -9.09 0.85
N ALA A 105 17.60 -8.68 -0.31
CA ALA A 105 17.72 -7.30 -0.82
C ALA A 105 17.11 -6.25 0.12
N LEU A 106 16.21 -6.65 1.03
CA LEU A 106 15.55 -5.78 2.00
C LEU A 106 16.16 -5.83 3.41
N ASP A 107 17.20 -6.63 3.65
CA ASP A 107 17.77 -6.82 4.99
C ASP A 107 18.23 -5.50 5.63
N VAL A 108 18.93 -4.67 4.86
CA VAL A 108 19.41 -3.37 5.36
C VAL A 108 18.25 -2.46 5.73
N LEU A 109 17.20 -2.44 4.91
CA LEU A 109 16.02 -1.61 5.16
C LEU A 109 15.23 -2.14 6.38
N ARG A 110 15.04 -3.46 6.48
CA ARG A 110 14.38 -4.09 7.64
C ARG A 110 15.10 -3.81 8.96
N ALA A 111 16.42 -3.75 8.96
CA ALA A 111 17.21 -3.50 10.15
C ALA A 111 16.89 -2.14 10.80
N ASN A 112 16.41 -1.16 10.03
CA ASN A 112 16.04 0.17 10.54
C ASN A 112 14.69 0.20 11.29
N PHE A 113 13.90 -0.88 11.23
CA PHE A 113 12.56 -0.96 11.82
C PHE A 113 12.41 -2.05 12.90
N LYS A 114 13.53 -2.64 13.29
CA LYS A 114 13.59 -3.65 14.36
C LYS A 114 13.81 -3.02 15.73
#